data_a3dc7376248c4e89166ca00f7b518378
#
_entry.id   a3dc7376248c4e89166ca00f7b518378
#
_cell.length_a   1.000
_cell.length_b   1.000
_cell.length_c   1.000
_cell.angle_alpha   90.00
_cell.angle_beta   90.00
_cell.angle_gamma   90.00
#
_symmetry.space_group_name_H-M   'P 1'
#
loop_
_entity.id
_entity.type
_entity.pdbx_description
1 polymer ?
#
loop_
_entity_poly.entity_id
_entity_poly.type
_entity_poly.pdbx_seq_one_letter_code
_entity_poly.pdbx_strand_id
1 'polypeptide(L)'
;KAYLLLALNKSGSLWDYELIKNTLLEYNESGAFREKTLSIALDELAAAGLISRIEEKLENINGQSKLCFKYKLSDFGVSRMVDTGLLLVW
;
A
#
# COMPACT_ATOMS: atom_id res chain seq x y z
N LYS A 1 8.94 2.32 2.22
CA LYS A 1 7.81 1.51 2.77
C LYS A 1 6.99 2.25 3.82
N ALA A 2 7.63 3.12 4.62
CA ALA A 2 6.94 3.86 5.66
C ALA A 2 5.80 4.74 5.11
N TYR A 3 5.98 5.35 3.98
CA TYR A 3 4.95 6.22 3.39
C TYR A 3 3.73 5.44 2.91
N LEU A 4 3.89 4.16 2.54
CA LEU A 4 2.76 3.29 2.20
C LEU A 4 1.89 3.03 3.43
N LEU A 5 2.53 2.79 4.57
CA LEU A 5 1.84 2.58 5.85
C LEU A 5 1.12 3.85 6.29
N LEU A 6 1.78 5.01 6.15
CA LEU A 6 1.18 6.30 6.49
C LEU A 6 -0.03 6.61 5.61
N ALA A 7 0.06 6.31 4.32
CA ALA A 7 -1.04 6.51 3.38
C ALA A 7 -2.25 5.66 3.76
N LEU A 8 -2.03 4.40 4.12
CA LEU A 8 -3.09 3.51 4.56
C LEU A 8 -3.70 3.96 5.88
N ASN A 9 -2.87 4.44 6.80
CA ASN A 9 -3.37 4.96 8.08
C ASN A 9 -4.29 6.16 7.87
N LYS A 10 -3.92 7.04 6.95
CA LYS A 10 -4.69 8.25 6.65
C LYS A 10 -6.01 7.94 5.97
N SER A 11 -6.01 7.02 5.02
CA SER A 11 -7.16 6.73 4.16
C SER A 11 -8.03 5.58 4.64
N GLY A 12 -7.53 4.76 5.58
CA GLY A 12 -8.22 3.58 6.06
C GLY A 12 -7.94 2.36 5.22
N SER A 13 -8.38 2.34 3.98
CA SER A 13 -8.11 1.26 3.04
C SER A 13 -7.99 1.80 1.63
N LEU A 14 -7.11 1.20 0.84
CA LEU A 14 -6.87 1.60 -0.54
C LEU A 14 -6.57 0.38 -1.39
N TRP A 15 -6.94 0.46 -2.67
CA TRP A 15 -6.54 -0.52 -3.66
C TRP A 15 -5.04 -0.35 -3.97
N ASP A 16 -4.37 -1.41 -4.40
CA ASP A 16 -2.95 -1.38 -4.73
C ASP A 16 -2.61 -0.29 -5.75
N TYR A 17 -3.40 -0.18 -6.83
CA TYR A 17 -3.15 0.83 -7.86
C TYR A 17 -3.36 2.25 -7.32
N GLU A 18 -4.28 2.45 -6.37
CA GLU A 18 -4.48 3.75 -5.74
C GLU A 18 -3.28 4.13 -4.87
N LEU A 19 -2.78 3.19 -4.08
CA LEU A 19 -1.59 3.41 -3.25
C LEU A 19 -0.38 3.75 -4.10
N ILE A 20 -0.16 3.01 -5.18
CA ILE A 20 0.97 3.22 -6.08
C ILE A 20 0.85 4.59 -6.75
N LYS A 21 -0.32 4.89 -7.30
CA LYS A 21 -0.55 6.17 -7.98
C LYS A 21 -0.36 7.35 -7.02
N ASN A 22 -0.95 7.29 -5.84
CA ASN A 22 -0.86 8.37 -4.87
C ASN A 22 0.58 8.58 -4.40
N THR A 23 1.33 7.49 -4.21
CA THR A 23 2.73 7.57 -3.80
C THR A 23 3.58 8.21 -4.89
N LEU A 24 3.39 7.80 -6.14
CA LEU A 24 4.13 8.37 -7.27
C LEU A 24 3.85 9.86 -7.43
N LEU A 25 2.58 10.26 -7.28
CA LEU A 25 2.21 11.67 -7.37
C LEU A 25 2.82 12.49 -6.24
N GLU A 26 2.78 12.00 -5.01
CA GLU A 26 3.30 12.71 -3.85
C GLU A 26 4.81 12.95 -3.94
N TYR A 27 5.54 11.96 -4.46
CA TYR A 27 6.99 12.06 -4.57
C TYR A 27 7.47 12.47 -5.96
N ASN A 28 6.53 12.88 -6.83
CA ASN A 28 6.82 13.35 -8.19
C ASN A 28 7.67 12.34 -8.97
N GLU A 29 7.35 11.07 -8.81
CA GLU A 29 8.02 9.98 -9.47
C GLU A 29 7.11 9.38 -10.54
N SER A 30 7.69 8.73 -11.54
CA SER A 30 6.92 8.04 -12.56
C SER A 30 7.74 6.91 -13.19
N GLY A 31 7.06 6.05 -13.93
CA GLY A 31 7.68 4.98 -14.69
C GLY A 31 7.36 3.59 -14.17
N ALA A 32 7.41 2.62 -15.09
CA ALA A 32 7.07 1.23 -14.80
C ALA A 32 7.98 0.61 -13.74
N PHE A 33 9.24 1.02 -13.70
CA PHE A 33 10.19 0.51 -12.70
C PHE A 33 9.75 0.90 -11.28
N ARG A 34 9.33 2.14 -11.08
CA ARG A 34 8.86 2.60 -9.78
C ARG A 34 7.56 1.92 -9.38
N GLU A 35 6.64 1.74 -10.31
CA GLU A 35 5.40 1.02 -10.06
C GLU A 35 5.68 -0.40 -9.60
N LYS A 36 6.60 -1.10 -10.27
CA LYS A 36 6.99 -2.46 -9.92
C LYS A 36 7.63 -2.52 -8.54
N THR A 37 8.50 -1.56 -8.22
CA THR A 37 9.16 -1.48 -6.92
C THR A 37 8.13 -1.30 -5.79
N LEU A 38 7.13 -0.43 -6.00
CA LEU A 38 6.07 -0.21 -5.02
C LEU A 38 5.17 -1.43 -4.88
N SER A 39 4.89 -2.12 -5.97
CA SER A 39 4.10 -3.36 -5.94
C SER A 39 4.81 -4.44 -5.11
N ILE A 40 6.12 -4.58 -5.29
CA ILE A 40 6.94 -5.52 -4.51
C ILE A 40 6.93 -5.11 -3.03
N ALA A 41 7.02 -3.82 -2.75
CA ALA A 41 6.99 -3.32 -1.37
C ALA A 41 5.66 -3.67 -0.68
N LEU A 42 4.53 -3.56 -1.40
CA LEU A 42 3.23 -3.95 -0.87
C LEU A 42 3.18 -5.45 -0.55
N ASP A 43 3.72 -6.28 -1.44
CA ASP A 43 3.78 -7.72 -1.21
C ASP A 43 4.63 -8.05 0.02
N GLU A 44 5.75 -7.37 0.19
CA GLU A 44 6.62 -7.56 1.35
C GLU A 44 5.93 -7.13 2.65
N LEU A 45 5.23 -6.00 2.64
CA LEU A 45 4.48 -5.54 3.81
C LEU A 45 3.36 -6.52 4.18
N ALA A 46 2.66 -7.06 3.18
CA ALA A 46 1.62 -8.06 3.40
C ALA A 46 2.21 -9.36 3.96
N ALA A 47 3.34 -9.79 3.42
CA ALA A 47 4.03 -11.00 3.90
C ALA A 47 4.52 -10.85 5.33
N ALA A 48 4.92 -9.64 5.71
CA ALA A 48 5.34 -9.33 7.09
C ALA A 48 4.16 -9.16 8.06
N GLY A 49 2.93 -9.17 7.55
CA GLY A 49 1.75 -9.02 8.40
C GLY A 49 1.41 -7.60 8.79
N LEU A 50 2.07 -6.60 8.19
CA LEU A 50 1.84 -5.18 8.51
C LEU A 50 0.60 -4.62 7.85
N ILE A 51 0.23 -5.16 6.69
CA ILE A 51 -0.99 -4.81 5.98
C ILE A 51 -1.77 -6.09 5.64
N SER A 52 -3.07 -5.97 5.50
CA SER A 52 -3.96 -7.08 5.19
C SER A 52 -4.68 -6.84 3.88
N ARG A 53 -4.80 -7.89 3.07
CA ARG A 53 -5.64 -7.88 1.87
C ARG A 53 -7.08 -8.14 2.31
N ILE A 54 -7.95 -7.18 2.08
CA ILE A 54 -9.35 -7.28 2.51
C ILE A 54 -10.31 -7.54 1.35
N GLU A 55 -9.91 -7.21 0.12
CA GLU A 55 -10.72 -7.46 -1.07
C GLU A 55 -9.81 -7.72 -2.25
N GLU A 56 -10.35 -8.40 -3.26
CA GLU A 56 -9.68 -8.59 -4.53
C GLU A 56 -10.67 -8.46 -5.67
N LYS A 57 -10.20 -8.04 -6.84
CA LYS A 57 -11.04 -7.95 -8.04
C LYS A 57 -10.19 -8.07 -9.29
N LEU A 58 -10.84 -8.47 -10.39
CA LEU A 58 -10.22 -8.44 -11.70
C LEU A 58 -10.62 -7.14 -12.39
N GLU A 59 -9.61 -6.42 -12.86
CA GLU A 59 -9.81 -5.19 -13.63
C GLU A 59 -9.28 -5.38 -15.04
N ASN A 60 -9.98 -4.84 -16.01
CA ASN A 60 -9.49 -4.79 -17.38
C ASN A 60 -8.75 -3.49 -17.58
N ILE A 61 -7.42 -3.55 -17.61
CA ILE A 61 -6.55 -2.39 -17.78
C ILE A 61 -5.81 -2.55 -19.08
N ASN A 62 -6.02 -1.62 -20.02
CA ASN A 62 -5.39 -1.63 -21.34
C ASN A 62 -5.58 -2.97 -22.08
N GLY A 63 -6.78 -3.53 -22.00
CA GLY A 63 -7.10 -4.79 -22.67
C GLY A 63 -6.61 -6.05 -21.98
N GLN A 64 -5.99 -5.92 -20.80
CA GLN A 64 -5.51 -7.05 -20.03
C GLN A 64 -6.25 -7.15 -18.70
N SER A 65 -6.62 -8.38 -18.34
CA SER A 65 -7.20 -8.64 -17.02
C SER A 65 -6.10 -8.65 -15.98
N LYS A 66 -6.25 -7.85 -14.94
CA LYS A 66 -5.27 -7.75 -13.87
C LYS A 66 -5.95 -7.94 -12.52
N LEU A 67 -5.34 -8.76 -11.68
CA LEU A 67 -5.83 -8.97 -10.31
C LEU A 67 -5.36 -7.83 -9.43
N CYS A 68 -6.33 -7.15 -8.80
CA CYS A 68 -6.06 -6.02 -7.91
C CYS A 68 -6.46 -6.37 -6.49
N PHE A 69 -5.71 -5.88 -5.53
CA PHE A 69 -5.95 -6.13 -4.11
C PHE A 69 -6.18 -4.82 -3.37
N LYS A 70 -7.12 -4.87 -2.44
CA LYS A 70 -7.36 -3.76 -1.53
C LYS A 70 -6.70 -4.07 -0.19
N TYR A 71 -5.99 -3.10 0.34
CA TYR A 71 -5.22 -3.25 1.58
C TYR A 71 -5.70 -2.33 2.67
N LYS A 72 -5.52 -2.75 3.89
CA LYS A 72 -5.64 -1.89 5.07
C LYS A 72 -4.51 -2.23 6.04
N LEU A 73 -4.23 -1.34 6.99
CA LEU A 73 -3.29 -1.66 8.07
C LEU A 73 -3.87 -2.78 8.93
N SER A 74 -3.03 -3.76 9.28
CA SER A 74 -3.37 -4.74 10.28
C SER A 74 -3.18 -4.14 11.68
N ASP A 75 -3.72 -4.79 12.71
CA ASP A 75 -3.48 -4.38 14.10
C ASP A 75 -1.99 -4.42 14.42
N PHE A 76 -1.29 -5.43 13.90
CA PHE A 76 0.16 -5.54 14.03
C PHE A 76 0.86 -4.38 13.34
N GLY A 77 0.39 -3.97 12.15
CA GLY A 77 0.94 -2.83 11.42
C GLY A 77 0.82 -1.54 12.20
N VAL A 78 -0.34 -1.28 12.79
CA VAL A 78 -0.56 -0.10 13.64
C VAL A 78 0.39 -0.12 14.83
N SER A 79 0.50 -1.25 15.52
CA SER A 79 1.40 -1.40 16.67
C SER A 79 2.86 -1.13 16.29
N ARG A 80 3.29 -1.64 15.15
CA ARG A 80 4.66 -1.41 14.67
C ARG A 80 4.92 0.06 14.34
N MET A 81 3.92 0.74 13.76
CA MET A 81 4.04 2.18 13.48
C MET A 81 4.20 3.00 14.76
N VAL A 82 3.45 2.65 15.79
CA VAL A 82 3.58 3.30 17.11
C VAL A 82 4.96 3.02 17.70
N ASP A 83 5.39 1.75 17.71
CA ASP A 83 6.66 1.33 18.28
C ASP A 83 7.86 1.99 17.60
N THR A 84 7.77 2.22 16.30
CA THR A 84 8.86 2.83 15.54
C THR A 84 8.79 4.36 15.48
N GLY A 85 7.78 4.96 16.10
CA GLY A 85 7.62 6.40 16.11
C GLY A 85 7.00 7.01 14.86
N LEU A 86 6.50 6.18 13.93
CA LEU A 86 5.81 6.68 12.74
C LEU A 86 4.46 7.31 13.09
N LEU A 87 3.80 6.77 14.13
CA LEU A 87 2.58 7.34 14.67
C LEU A 87 2.86 7.80 16.10
N LEU A 88 2.55 9.06 16.36
CA LEU A 88 2.61 9.60 17.71
C LEU A 88 1.21 9.49 18.31
N VAL A 89 1.13 8.83 19.46
CA VAL A 89 -0.13 8.65 20.18
C VAL A 89 -0.04 9.40 21.48
N TRP A 90 -0.94 10.35 21.65
CA TRP A 90 -1.10 11.12 22.87
C TRP A 90 -2.53 11.36 23.18
#